data_e8b4e3ea8246520ae7609170037416b7
#
_entry.id   e8b4e3ea8246520ae7609170037416b7
#
_cell.length_a   1.000
_cell.length_b   1.000
_cell.length_c   1.000
_cell.angle_alpha   90.00
_cell.angle_beta   90.00
_cell.angle_gamma   90.00
#
_symmetry.space_group_name_H-M   'P 1'
#
loop_
_entity.id
_entity.type
_entity.pdbx_description
1 polymer ?
#
loop_
_entity_poly.entity_id
_entity_poly.type
_entity_poly.pdbx_seq_one_letter_code
_entity_poly.pdbx_strand_id
1 'polypeptide(L)'
;MLQQQRDYVLRTVEERGVRLIRLWFTDVLGNLKSFAISPAELENALEDGMSFDGSSIDGFSRVQESDVLAIPDANTFVMLPWADEGAPEARVFCDIHNLDGSPFSGDPRQVLRRNLDKARALGLDFLIAPDIEFFYFAPPEDGRPPRPLDEASFFDLTTTDVTGNLRKETIRTLETMSIPVEYSFHEDAPSQHEIDLRHTDALNMADSVMTFRLAVKEVAAAQGVHATFMPKPLEGVQGSGMHLHLSLFNNNGTDDASSNAFYSADDAYNLSDTAKKFMAGLLFHASEITAITNQTVNSYKRLVPGFEAPVHVSWARNNRSGLIRVPVPKRANPSATRIEYR
;
A
#
# COMPACT_ATOMS: atom_id res chain seq x y z
N MET A 1 -17.75 7.94 -18.32
CA MET A 1 -17.10 7.04 -17.34
C MET A 1 -17.42 7.44 -15.90
N LEU A 2 -17.12 8.66 -15.44
CA LEU A 2 -17.39 9.09 -14.05
C LEU A 2 -18.86 8.97 -13.64
N GLN A 3 -19.80 9.40 -14.47
CA GLN A 3 -21.23 9.30 -14.15
C GLN A 3 -21.70 7.85 -14.01
N GLN A 4 -21.28 6.97 -14.91
CA GLN A 4 -21.62 5.54 -14.83
C GLN A 4 -21.12 4.88 -13.54
N GLN A 5 -19.94 5.28 -13.05
CA GLN A 5 -19.40 4.76 -11.80
C GLN A 5 -20.18 5.29 -10.58
N ARG A 6 -20.56 6.56 -10.59
CA ARG A 6 -21.44 7.13 -9.55
C ARG A 6 -22.79 6.42 -9.48
N ASP A 7 -23.43 6.24 -10.64
CA ASP A 7 -24.71 5.53 -10.75
C ASP A 7 -24.61 4.08 -10.25
N TYR A 8 -23.48 3.41 -10.54
CA TYR A 8 -23.19 2.07 -10.04
C TYR A 8 -23.07 2.05 -8.51
N VAL A 9 -22.34 3.00 -7.91
CA VAL A 9 -22.17 3.11 -6.47
C VAL A 9 -23.50 3.35 -5.76
N LEU A 10 -24.29 4.33 -6.22
CA LEU A 10 -25.60 4.64 -5.64
C LEU A 10 -26.54 3.43 -5.66
N ARG A 11 -26.64 2.77 -6.82
CA ARG A 11 -27.45 1.55 -6.96
C ARG A 11 -26.95 0.43 -6.06
N THR A 12 -25.63 0.20 -5.96
CA THR A 12 -25.06 -0.86 -5.10
C THR A 12 -25.36 -0.61 -3.63
N VAL A 13 -25.28 0.65 -3.19
CA VAL A 13 -25.61 1.03 -1.80
C VAL A 13 -27.08 0.70 -1.49
N GLU A 14 -28.00 0.99 -2.39
CA GLU A 14 -29.43 0.66 -2.25
C GLU A 14 -29.66 -0.87 -2.27
N GLU A 15 -29.17 -1.57 -3.29
CA GLU A 15 -29.37 -3.02 -3.47
C GLU A 15 -28.77 -3.86 -2.35
N ARG A 16 -27.63 -3.42 -1.80
CA ARG A 16 -26.94 -4.12 -0.67
C ARG A 16 -27.40 -3.66 0.71
N GLY A 17 -28.28 -2.68 0.80
CA GLY A 17 -28.79 -2.16 2.06
C GLY A 17 -27.71 -1.57 2.96
N VAL A 18 -26.70 -0.93 2.36
CA VAL A 18 -25.58 -0.29 3.08
C VAL A 18 -26.11 0.69 4.11
N ARG A 19 -25.58 0.65 5.33
CA ARG A 19 -26.00 1.51 6.44
C ARG A 19 -25.05 2.69 6.69
N LEU A 20 -23.77 2.49 6.44
CA LEU A 20 -22.74 3.52 6.58
C LEU A 20 -21.77 3.45 5.42
N ILE A 21 -21.40 4.61 4.90
CA ILE A 21 -20.32 4.76 3.92
C ILE A 21 -19.17 5.47 4.61
N ARG A 22 -18.03 4.80 4.73
CA ARG A 22 -16.81 5.35 5.33
C ARG A 22 -16.00 6.09 4.28
N LEU A 23 -15.82 7.38 4.48
CA LEU A 23 -14.94 8.22 3.70
C LEU A 23 -13.52 8.08 4.25
N TRP A 24 -12.64 7.45 3.46
CA TRP A 24 -11.26 7.16 3.86
C TRP A 24 -10.28 8.13 3.22
N PHE A 25 -9.30 8.58 3.98
CA PHE A 25 -8.19 9.38 3.51
C PHE A 25 -6.96 9.15 4.38
N THR A 26 -5.81 9.66 3.98
CA THR A 26 -4.53 9.40 4.67
C THR A 26 -3.95 10.74 5.15
N ASP A 27 -3.47 10.79 6.39
CA ASP A 27 -2.71 11.93 6.90
C ASP A 27 -1.24 11.90 6.42
N VAL A 28 -0.47 12.95 6.69
CA VAL A 28 0.94 13.04 6.28
C VAL A 28 1.85 12.03 6.96
N LEU A 29 1.41 11.42 8.06
CA LEU A 29 2.14 10.38 8.78
C LEU A 29 1.82 8.97 8.25
N GLY A 30 0.96 8.86 7.23
CA GLY A 30 0.55 7.59 6.65
C GLY A 30 -0.49 6.83 7.47
N ASN A 31 -1.24 7.51 8.36
CA ASN A 31 -2.33 6.90 9.08
C ASN A 31 -3.62 7.01 8.27
N LEU A 32 -4.35 5.90 8.18
CA LEU A 32 -5.69 5.89 7.60
C LEU A 32 -6.65 6.60 8.56
N LYS A 33 -7.34 7.61 8.04
CA LYS A 33 -8.39 8.36 8.72
C LYS A 33 -9.74 8.07 8.08
N SER A 34 -10.80 8.20 8.87
CA SER A 34 -12.16 7.93 8.39
C SER A 34 -13.20 8.71 9.17
N PHE A 35 -14.22 9.17 8.47
CA PHE A 35 -15.52 9.47 9.05
C PHE A 35 -16.61 8.79 8.20
N ALA A 36 -17.82 8.67 8.73
CA ALA A 36 -18.90 7.96 8.06
C ALA A 36 -20.06 8.90 7.73
N ILE A 37 -20.69 8.66 6.60
CA ILE A 37 -21.93 9.31 6.17
C ILE A 37 -23.07 8.29 6.05
N SER A 38 -24.30 8.77 6.13
CA SER A 38 -25.47 7.95 5.81
C SER A 38 -25.62 7.78 4.30
N PRO A 39 -26.32 6.74 3.83
CA PRO A 39 -26.62 6.57 2.39
C PRO A 39 -27.32 7.77 1.76
N ALA A 40 -28.13 8.48 2.52
CA ALA A 40 -28.87 9.66 2.04
C ALA A 40 -27.94 10.82 1.63
N GLU A 41 -26.76 10.90 2.22
CA GLU A 41 -25.78 11.95 1.93
C GLU A 41 -24.82 11.58 0.77
N LEU A 42 -24.84 10.33 0.29
CA LEU A 42 -23.84 9.84 -0.65
C LEU A 42 -23.87 10.56 -2.00
N GLU A 43 -25.07 10.81 -2.54
CA GLU A 43 -25.20 11.50 -3.83
C GLU A 43 -24.57 12.91 -3.77
N ASN A 44 -24.94 13.66 -2.74
CA ASN A 44 -24.37 14.99 -2.48
C ASN A 44 -22.85 14.92 -2.24
N ALA A 45 -22.39 13.93 -1.47
CA ALA A 45 -20.96 13.74 -1.24
C ALA A 45 -20.16 13.45 -2.52
N LEU A 46 -20.76 12.70 -3.47
CA LEU A 46 -20.14 12.40 -4.78
C LEU A 46 -20.15 13.61 -5.72
N GLU A 47 -21.10 14.55 -5.56
CA GLU A 47 -21.19 15.77 -6.38
C GLU A 47 -20.32 16.90 -5.84
N ASP A 48 -20.51 17.26 -4.58
CA ASP A 48 -19.96 18.47 -3.96
C ASP A 48 -18.85 18.18 -2.92
N GLY A 49 -18.67 16.91 -2.55
CA GLY A 49 -17.80 16.54 -1.45
C GLY A 49 -18.44 16.73 -0.07
N MET A 50 -17.72 16.34 0.95
CA MET A 50 -18.13 16.51 2.37
C MET A 50 -17.12 17.38 3.10
N SER A 51 -17.59 18.50 3.64
CA SER A 51 -16.78 19.38 4.49
C SER A 51 -16.54 18.73 5.86
N PHE A 52 -15.32 18.84 6.36
CA PHE A 52 -14.95 18.38 7.69
C PHE A 52 -13.82 19.23 8.28
N ASP A 53 -13.71 19.23 9.62
CA ASP A 53 -12.65 19.92 10.34
C ASP A 53 -11.31 19.17 10.23
N GLY A 54 -10.38 19.72 9.46
CA GLY A 54 -9.03 19.19 9.29
C GLY A 54 -8.03 19.65 10.36
N SER A 55 -8.42 20.55 11.28
CA SER A 55 -7.49 21.16 12.25
C SER A 55 -6.87 20.17 13.24
N SER A 56 -7.57 19.08 13.53
CA SER A 56 -7.11 18.01 14.43
C SER A 56 -6.32 16.92 13.71
N ILE A 57 -6.06 17.06 12.40
CA ILE A 57 -5.33 16.08 11.59
C ILE A 57 -3.92 16.58 11.35
N ASP A 58 -2.94 15.79 11.77
CA ASP A 58 -1.53 16.11 11.65
C ASP A 58 -1.15 16.42 10.19
N GLY A 59 -0.56 17.60 9.99
CA GLY A 59 -0.11 18.06 8.68
C GLY A 59 -1.22 18.60 7.78
N PHE A 60 -2.48 18.66 8.25
CA PHE A 60 -3.57 19.29 7.54
C PHE A 60 -3.63 20.80 7.87
N SER A 61 -4.77 21.41 8.01
CA SER A 61 -4.84 22.86 8.17
C SER A 61 -4.47 23.35 9.58
N ARG A 62 -4.13 24.63 9.71
CA ARG A 62 -3.94 25.28 11.00
C ARG A 62 -5.29 25.75 11.55
N VAL A 63 -5.37 25.97 12.86
CA VAL A 63 -6.59 26.34 13.62
C VAL A 63 -7.40 27.52 13.04
N GLN A 64 -6.82 28.33 12.17
CA GLN A 64 -7.46 29.52 11.59
C GLN A 64 -8.19 29.28 10.26
N GLU A 65 -7.91 28.16 9.58
CA GLU A 65 -8.59 27.76 8.33
C GLU A 65 -8.68 26.22 8.34
N SER A 66 -9.62 25.71 9.14
CA SER A 66 -9.64 24.29 9.51
C SER A 66 -10.45 23.41 8.54
N ASP A 67 -11.44 23.97 7.86
CA ASP A 67 -12.34 23.19 7.04
C ASP A 67 -11.72 22.82 5.69
N VAL A 68 -11.86 21.57 5.34
CA VAL A 68 -11.45 20.99 4.06
C VAL A 68 -12.56 20.11 3.49
N LEU A 69 -12.48 19.75 2.22
CA LEU A 69 -13.45 18.91 1.53
C LEU A 69 -12.86 17.51 1.29
N ALA A 70 -13.56 16.47 1.71
CA ALA A 70 -13.33 15.11 1.26
C ALA A 70 -14.17 14.84 0.01
N ILE A 71 -13.52 14.63 -1.13
CA ILE A 71 -14.17 14.33 -2.40
C ILE A 71 -14.02 12.83 -2.69
N PRO A 72 -15.10 12.03 -2.62
CA PRO A 72 -15.01 10.58 -2.80
C PRO A 72 -14.64 10.21 -4.24
N ASP A 73 -13.67 9.31 -4.38
CA ASP A 73 -13.35 8.66 -5.67
C ASP A 73 -14.22 7.41 -5.83
N ALA A 74 -15.30 7.53 -6.60
CA ALA A 74 -16.27 6.45 -6.80
C ALA A 74 -15.65 5.15 -7.33
N ASN A 75 -14.49 5.20 -8.01
CA ASN A 75 -13.78 4.00 -8.47
C ASN A 75 -13.22 3.15 -7.33
N THR A 76 -13.09 3.72 -6.16
CA THR A 76 -12.53 3.04 -4.98
C THR A 76 -13.59 2.45 -4.06
N PHE A 77 -14.88 2.55 -4.41
CA PHE A 77 -15.98 2.03 -3.59
C PHE A 77 -15.88 0.52 -3.42
N VAL A 78 -15.91 0.04 -2.17
CA VAL A 78 -15.85 -1.39 -1.81
C VAL A 78 -16.66 -1.66 -0.54
N MET A 79 -17.40 -2.78 -0.50
CA MET A 79 -18.03 -3.29 0.71
C MET A 79 -16.98 -3.75 1.72
N LEU A 80 -17.21 -3.51 3.01
CA LEU A 80 -16.30 -3.95 4.09
C LEU A 80 -16.67 -5.35 4.54
N PRO A 81 -15.83 -6.39 4.30
CA PRO A 81 -16.16 -7.79 4.61
C PRO A 81 -16.30 -8.10 6.10
N TRP A 82 -15.74 -7.26 6.96
CA TRP A 82 -15.79 -7.40 8.42
C TRP A 82 -16.94 -6.64 9.08
N ALA A 83 -17.79 -5.95 8.29
CA ALA A 83 -18.97 -5.31 8.81
C ALA A 83 -20.02 -6.36 9.21
N ASP A 84 -20.89 -5.98 10.16
CA ASP A 84 -22.03 -6.83 10.59
C ASP A 84 -22.97 -7.08 9.39
N GLU A 85 -23.37 -8.33 9.17
CA GLU A 85 -24.34 -8.70 8.12
C GLU A 85 -25.67 -7.94 8.25
N GLY A 86 -26.09 -7.62 9.49
CA GLY A 86 -27.29 -6.84 9.78
C GLY A 86 -27.13 -5.32 9.53
N ALA A 87 -25.91 -4.85 9.40
CA ALA A 87 -25.56 -3.45 9.17
C ALA A 87 -24.39 -3.30 8.18
N PRO A 88 -24.57 -3.64 6.89
CA PRO A 88 -23.50 -3.59 5.91
C PRO A 88 -22.87 -2.20 5.81
N GLU A 89 -21.55 -2.16 5.74
CA GLU A 89 -20.77 -0.93 5.55
C GLU A 89 -19.96 -1.00 4.25
N ALA A 90 -19.72 0.16 3.67
CA ALA A 90 -18.83 0.32 2.54
C ALA A 90 -17.80 1.42 2.83
N ARG A 91 -16.71 1.41 2.07
CA ARG A 91 -15.74 2.51 2.10
C ARG A 91 -15.53 3.09 0.71
N VAL A 92 -15.09 4.34 0.67
CA VAL A 92 -14.60 5.02 -0.51
C VAL A 92 -13.39 5.88 -0.12
N PHE A 93 -12.31 5.84 -0.91
CA PHE A 93 -11.21 6.77 -0.70
C PHE A 93 -11.57 8.16 -1.22
N CYS A 94 -11.08 9.18 -0.51
CA CYS A 94 -11.31 10.58 -0.85
C CYS A 94 -10.00 11.27 -1.19
N ASP A 95 -10.07 12.15 -2.17
CA ASP A 95 -9.09 13.21 -2.37
C ASP A 95 -9.47 14.40 -1.49
N ILE A 96 -8.49 15.01 -0.81
CA ILE A 96 -8.75 16.17 0.02
C ILE A 96 -8.52 17.46 -0.76
N HIS A 97 -9.46 18.38 -0.64
CA HIS A 97 -9.47 19.67 -1.32
C HIS A 97 -9.67 20.82 -0.33
N ASN A 98 -9.23 22.01 -0.72
CA ASN A 98 -9.62 23.24 -0.07
C ASN A 98 -11.08 23.56 -0.37
N LEU A 99 -11.72 24.45 0.43
CA LEU A 99 -13.13 24.85 0.23
C LEU A 99 -13.38 25.53 -1.12
N ASP A 100 -12.36 26.08 -1.76
CA ASP A 100 -12.45 26.66 -3.11
C ASP A 100 -12.39 25.60 -4.23
N GLY A 101 -12.33 24.32 -3.86
CA GLY A 101 -12.23 23.18 -4.79
C GLY A 101 -10.81 22.89 -5.29
N SER A 102 -9.80 23.66 -4.93
CA SER A 102 -8.43 23.38 -5.30
C SER A 102 -7.88 22.18 -4.51
N PRO A 103 -6.98 21.35 -5.09
CA PRO A 103 -6.37 20.24 -4.38
C PRO A 103 -5.62 20.71 -3.12
N PHE A 104 -5.85 20.02 -1.99
CA PHE A 104 -5.13 20.32 -0.75
C PHE A 104 -3.68 19.82 -0.83
N SER A 105 -2.72 20.70 -0.58
CA SER A 105 -1.30 20.40 -0.77
C SER A 105 -0.74 19.36 0.20
N GLY A 106 -1.36 19.20 1.36
CA GLY A 106 -1.00 18.27 2.42
C GLY A 106 -1.58 16.86 2.26
N ASP A 107 -2.42 16.62 1.23
CA ASP A 107 -2.97 15.31 0.96
C ASP A 107 -1.94 14.41 0.24
N PRO A 108 -1.48 13.29 0.86
CA PRO A 108 -0.54 12.36 0.23
C PRO A 108 -1.05 11.77 -1.09
N ARG A 109 -2.37 11.52 -1.18
CA ARG A 109 -2.99 10.99 -2.40
C ARG A 109 -2.91 11.99 -3.55
N GLN A 110 -3.11 13.28 -3.28
CA GLN A 110 -2.90 14.37 -4.25
C GLN A 110 -1.43 14.56 -4.64
N VAL A 111 -0.49 14.35 -3.71
CA VAL A 111 0.95 14.34 -4.04
C VAL A 111 1.25 13.26 -5.07
N LEU A 112 0.73 12.05 -4.87
CA LEU A 112 0.92 10.94 -5.81
C LEU A 112 0.28 11.26 -7.17
N ARG A 113 -0.97 11.72 -7.23
CA ARG A 113 -1.67 12.11 -8.47
C ARG A 113 -0.84 13.10 -9.29
N ARG A 114 -0.36 14.19 -8.68
CA ARG A 114 0.47 15.19 -9.37
C ARG A 114 1.74 14.61 -10.00
N ASN A 115 2.34 13.61 -9.34
CA ASN A 115 3.53 12.95 -9.88
C ASN A 115 3.19 11.93 -10.98
N LEU A 116 2.06 11.23 -10.88
CA LEU A 116 1.55 10.38 -11.95
C LEU A 116 1.19 11.18 -13.20
N ASP A 117 0.61 12.38 -13.04
CA ASP A 117 0.32 13.29 -14.16
C ASP A 117 1.61 13.76 -14.86
N LYS A 118 2.68 14.02 -14.10
CA LYS A 118 4.00 14.30 -14.68
C LYS A 118 4.55 13.09 -15.47
N ALA A 119 4.41 11.88 -14.94
CA ALA A 119 4.84 10.68 -15.65
C ALA A 119 4.04 10.48 -16.95
N ARG A 120 2.71 10.66 -16.91
CA ARG A 120 1.84 10.59 -18.09
C ARG A 120 2.18 11.65 -19.13
N ALA A 121 2.54 12.87 -18.72
CA ALA A 121 3.01 13.91 -19.62
C ALA A 121 4.33 13.54 -20.32
N LEU A 122 5.11 12.63 -19.74
CA LEU A 122 6.31 12.05 -20.38
C LEU A 122 5.98 10.80 -21.21
N GLY A 123 4.72 10.44 -21.36
CA GLY A 123 4.28 9.24 -22.07
C GLY A 123 4.46 7.93 -21.27
N LEU A 124 4.48 8.00 -19.94
CA LEU A 124 4.77 6.87 -19.07
C LEU A 124 3.65 6.61 -18.05
N ASP A 125 3.28 5.36 -17.88
CA ASP A 125 2.47 4.86 -16.78
C ASP A 125 3.34 4.15 -15.75
N PHE A 126 3.03 4.34 -14.46
CA PHE A 126 3.80 3.82 -13.35
C PHE A 126 3.05 2.69 -12.64
N LEU A 127 3.63 1.50 -12.64
CA LEU A 127 3.10 0.29 -12.03
C LEU A 127 3.95 -0.12 -10.82
N ILE A 128 3.28 -0.57 -9.75
CA ILE A 128 3.90 -0.98 -8.49
C ILE A 128 3.34 -2.32 -8.05
N ALA A 129 4.21 -3.17 -7.48
CA ALA A 129 3.84 -4.34 -6.69
C ALA A 129 4.65 -4.31 -5.38
N PRO A 130 4.00 -4.28 -4.22
CA PRO A 130 4.69 -4.34 -2.93
C PRO A 130 4.78 -5.78 -2.43
N ASP A 131 5.92 -6.10 -1.82
CA ASP A 131 6.11 -7.25 -0.95
C ASP A 131 5.99 -6.72 0.49
N ILE A 132 5.01 -7.19 1.27
CA ILE A 132 4.66 -6.56 2.56
C ILE A 132 4.84 -7.54 3.70
N GLU A 133 5.84 -7.27 4.54
CA GLU A 133 6.16 -8.06 5.71
C GLU A 133 5.47 -7.50 6.97
N PHE A 134 5.09 -8.40 7.88
CA PHE A 134 4.45 -8.05 9.13
C PHE A 134 4.56 -9.19 10.15
N PHE A 135 4.23 -8.90 11.42
CA PHE A 135 4.24 -9.90 12.48
C PHE A 135 2.85 -10.12 13.06
N TYR A 136 2.60 -11.37 13.48
CA TYR A 136 1.50 -11.73 14.36
C TYR A 136 2.03 -12.05 15.77
N PHE A 137 1.47 -11.41 16.79
CA PHE A 137 1.81 -11.64 18.17
C PHE A 137 0.59 -12.04 18.99
N ALA A 138 0.82 -12.66 20.13
CA ALA A 138 -0.20 -12.75 21.16
C ALA A 138 -0.69 -11.33 21.55
N PRO A 139 -1.91 -11.18 22.06
CA PRO A 139 -2.37 -9.90 22.55
C PRO A 139 -1.35 -9.23 23.46
N PRO A 140 -1.13 -7.92 23.32
CA PRO A 140 -0.14 -7.21 24.12
C PRO A 140 -0.50 -7.25 25.61
N GLU A 141 0.48 -7.49 26.45
CA GLU A 141 0.36 -7.42 27.90
C GLU A 141 1.22 -6.26 28.41
N ASP A 142 0.65 -5.44 29.32
CA ASP A 142 1.33 -4.26 29.83
C ASP A 142 2.71 -4.58 30.45
N GLY A 143 3.74 -3.86 29.98
CA GLY A 143 5.11 -3.98 30.45
C GLY A 143 5.84 -5.24 29.99
N ARG A 144 5.25 -6.07 29.13
CA ARG A 144 5.90 -7.26 28.56
C ARG A 144 6.33 -7.06 27.11
N PRO A 145 7.43 -7.71 26.69
CA PRO A 145 7.82 -7.71 25.28
C PRO A 145 6.78 -8.45 24.42
N PRO A 146 6.72 -8.17 23.11
CA PRO A 146 5.89 -8.91 22.16
C PRO A 146 6.19 -10.42 22.23
N ARG A 147 5.16 -11.25 22.23
CA ARG A 147 5.28 -12.71 22.29
C ARG A 147 4.88 -13.33 20.96
N PRO A 148 5.87 -13.95 20.24
CA PRO A 148 5.58 -14.70 19.02
C PRO A 148 4.55 -15.82 19.26
N LEU A 149 3.82 -16.18 18.21
CA LEU A 149 2.84 -17.27 18.22
C LEU A 149 3.45 -18.60 17.77
N ASP A 150 4.59 -18.56 17.10
CA ASP A 150 5.33 -19.71 16.60
C ASP A 150 6.85 -19.47 16.63
N GLU A 151 7.60 -20.52 16.33
CA GLU A 151 9.06 -20.55 16.19
C GLU A 151 9.46 -20.97 14.75
N ALA A 152 8.53 -20.82 13.79
CA ALA A 152 8.77 -21.18 12.39
C ALA A 152 9.75 -20.22 11.71
N SER A 153 10.26 -20.60 10.56
CA SER A 153 11.20 -19.84 9.73
C SER A 153 10.81 -19.84 8.26
N PHE A 154 11.68 -19.36 7.42
CA PHE A 154 11.42 -19.10 5.99
C PHE A 154 10.83 -20.30 5.25
N PHE A 155 9.64 -20.12 4.69
CA PHE A 155 8.86 -21.13 3.95
C PHE A 155 8.41 -22.35 4.78
N ASP A 156 8.52 -22.30 6.09
CA ASP A 156 8.04 -23.41 6.93
C ASP A 156 6.54 -23.64 6.71
N LEU A 157 6.20 -24.94 6.63
CA LEU A 157 4.83 -25.42 6.55
C LEU A 157 4.52 -26.22 7.81
N THR A 158 3.82 -25.63 8.77
CA THR A 158 3.48 -26.30 10.02
C THR A 158 2.00 -26.74 10.01
N THR A 159 1.70 -27.88 10.63
CA THR A 159 0.34 -28.39 10.80
C THR A 159 -0.38 -27.73 11.98
N THR A 160 0.37 -27.09 12.87
CA THR A 160 -0.13 -26.38 14.05
C THR A 160 -0.18 -24.86 13.84
N ASP A 161 0.01 -24.42 12.62
CA ASP A 161 0.14 -23.03 12.24
C ASP A 161 -1.21 -22.28 12.32
N VAL A 162 -1.52 -21.72 13.48
CA VAL A 162 -2.63 -20.79 13.69
C VAL A 162 -2.47 -19.57 12.74
N THR A 163 -1.25 -19.18 12.49
CA THR A 163 -0.89 -18.02 11.67
C THR A 163 -1.13 -18.25 10.17
N GLY A 164 -0.98 -19.49 9.67
CA GLY A 164 -1.32 -19.87 8.30
C GLY A 164 -2.81 -19.69 7.98
N ASN A 165 -3.67 -19.92 8.96
CA ASN A 165 -5.11 -19.67 8.80
C ASN A 165 -5.42 -18.16 8.76
N LEU A 166 -4.71 -17.35 9.54
CA LEU A 166 -4.82 -15.89 9.49
C LEU A 166 -4.45 -15.35 8.11
N ARG A 167 -3.32 -15.83 7.52
CA ARG A 167 -2.92 -15.44 6.15
C ARG A 167 -3.99 -15.82 5.12
N LYS A 168 -4.53 -17.04 5.19
CA LYS A 168 -5.59 -17.50 4.27
C LYS A 168 -6.85 -16.64 4.37
N GLU A 169 -7.27 -16.29 5.57
CA GLU A 169 -8.43 -15.44 5.79
C GLU A 169 -8.17 -14.00 5.30
N THR A 170 -6.98 -13.47 5.56
CA THR A 170 -6.55 -12.18 5.03
C THR A 170 -6.61 -12.16 3.49
N ILE A 171 -6.08 -13.21 2.82
CA ILE A 171 -6.13 -13.32 1.36
C ILE A 171 -7.57 -13.30 0.85
N ARG A 172 -8.46 -14.11 1.43
CA ARG A 172 -9.88 -14.13 1.06
C ARG A 172 -10.56 -12.77 1.23
N THR A 173 -10.26 -12.10 2.34
CA THR A 173 -10.74 -10.75 2.62
C THR A 173 -10.28 -9.76 1.56
N LEU A 174 -8.99 -9.77 1.20
CA LEU A 174 -8.42 -8.90 0.17
C LEU A 174 -9.01 -9.19 -1.22
N GLU A 175 -9.14 -10.46 -1.60
CA GLU A 175 -9.74 -10.86 -2.87
C GLU A 175 -11.22 -10.43 -2.97
N THR A 176 -11.98 -10.53 -1.88
CA THR A 176 -13.36 -10.02 -1.80
C THR A 176 -13.41 -8.51 -2.02
N MET A 177 -12.35 -7.80 -1.62
CA MET A 177 -12.19 -6.36 -1.85
C MET A 177 -11.51 -6.02 -3.18
N SER A 178 -11.39 -6.99 -4.10
CA SER A 178 -10.74 -6.85 -5.42
C SER A 178 -9.26 -6.46 -5.34
N ILE A 179 -8.58 -6.86 -4.28
CA ILE A 179 -7.13 -6.70 -4.11
C ILE A 179 -6.45 -8.07 -4.33
N PRO A 180 -5.91 -8.33 -5.53
CA PRO A 180 -5.34 -9.62 -5.84
C PRO A 180 -3.97 -9.84 -5.18
N VAL A 181 -3.81 -11.00 -4.57
CA VAL A 181 -2.55 -11.47 -3.96
C VAL A 181 -1.75 -12.28 -4.97
N GLU A 182 -0.42 -12.17 -4.95
CA GLU A 182 0.49 -12.97 -5.78
C GLU A 182 1.14 -14.11 -4.99
N TYR A 183 1.71 -13.80 -3.82
CA TYR A 183 2.38 -14.77 -2.92
C TYR A 183 1.97 -14.58 -1.47
N SER A 184 2.15 -15.62 -0.67
CA SER A 184 2.00 -15.57 0.79
C SER A 184 2.79 -16.70 1.43
N PHE A 185 3.65 -16.39 2.38
CA PHE A 185 4.49 -17.37 3.07
C PHE A 185 4.86 -16.92 4.49
N HIS A 186 5.45 -17.85 5.25
CA HIS A 186 6.09 -17.54 6.52
C HIS A 186 7.48 -16.96 6.24
N GLU A 187 7.78 -15.82 6.85
CA GLU A 187 9.07 -15.15 6.74
C GLU A 187 10.12 -15.75 7.72
N ASP A 188 11.32 -15.19 7.75
CA ASP A 188 12.48 -15.76 8.40
C ASP A 188 12.43 -15.65 9.93
N ALA A 189 11.84 -14.59 10.48
CA ALA A 189 11.70 -14.42 11.91
C ALA A 189 10.46 -15.16 12.47
N PRO A 190 10.51 -15.62 13.74
CA PRO A 190 9.34 -16.19 14.42
C PRO A 190 8.11 -15.28 14.30
N SER A 191 6.99 -15.85 13.88
CA SER A 191 5.71 -15.14 13.66
C SER A 191 5.78 -13.99 12.64
N GLN A 192 6.76 -13.99 11.75
CA GLN A 192 6.84 -13.05 10.64
C GLN A 192 6.22 -13.66 9.39
N HIS A 193 5.48 -12.84 8.67
CA HIS A 193 4.74 -13.22 7.47
C HIS A 193 4.92 -12.21 6.37
N GLU A 194 4.78 -12.67 5.13
CA GLU A 194 4.77 -11.84 3.94
C GLU A 194 3.56 -12.16 3.07
N ILE A 195 2.98 -11.12 2.51
CA ILE A 195 1.96 -11.20 1.48
C ILE A 195 2.28 -10.17 0.40
N ASP A 196 2.47 -10.66 -0.82
CA ASP A 196 2.80 -9.85 -1.99
C ASP A 196 1.53 -9.55 -2.78
N LEU A 197 1.34 -8.30 -3.12
CA LEU A 197 0.21 -7.88 -3.93
C LEU A 197 0.58 -7.87 -5.42
N ARG A 198 -0.34 -8.31 -6.27
CA ARG A 198 -0.16 -8.24 -7.71
C ARG A 198 -0.08 -6.79 -8.18
N HIS A 199 0.85 -6.49 -9.08
CA HIS A 199 1.08 -5.15 -9.61
C HIS A 199 -0.19 -4.51 -10.21
N THR A 200 -0.32 -3.22 -9.95
CA THR A 200 -1.34 -2.33 -10.56
C THR A 200 -0.76 -0.92 -10.68
N ASP A 201 -1.54 0.03 -11.21
CA ASP A 201 -1.15 1.43 -11.21
C ASP A 201 -0.91 1.95 -9.78
N ALA A 202 -0.03 2.93 -9.66
CA ALA A 202 0.48 3.34 -8.37
C ALA A 202 -0.57 3.94 -7.42
N LEU A 203 -1.64 4.57 -7.95
CA LEU A 203 -2.69 5.14 -7.11
C LEU A 203 -3.57 4.04 -6.51
N ASN A 204 -4.03 3.10 -7.34
CA ASN A 204 -4.77 1.94 -6.86
C ASN A 204 -3.94 1.10 -5.90
N MET A 205 -2.61 0.99 -6.13
CA MET A 205 -1.74 0.28 -5.22
C MET A 205 -1.60 0.99 -3.87
N ALA A 206 -1.47 2.32 -3.84
CA ALA A 206 -1.43 3.08 -2.58
C ALA A 206 -2.71 2.86 -1.75
N ASP A 207 -3.89 2.96 -2.38
CA ASP A 207 -5.18 2.67 -1.74
C ASP A 207 -5.25 1.20 -1.27
N SER A 208 -4.73 0.26 -2.06
CA SER A 208 -4.68 -1.17 -1.73
C SER A 208 -3.79 -1.45 -0.53
N VAL A 209 -2.62 -0.83 -0.42
CA VAL A 209 -1.71 -0.98 0.73
C VAL A 209 -2.36 -0.46 2.02
N MET A 210 -3.06 0.67 1.97
CA MET A 210 -3.80 1.17 3.13
C MET A 210 -4.92 0.22 3.55
N THR A 211 -5.65 -0.33 2.59
CA THR A 211 -6.69 -1.34 2.82
C THR A 211 -6.09 -2.63 3.38
N PHE A 212 -4.99 -3.12 2.79
CA PHE A 212 -4.25 -4.30 3.23
C PHE A 212 -3.85 -4.22 4.70
N ARG A 213 -3.24 -3.11 5.12
CA ARG A 213 -2.81 -2.91 6.50
C ARG A 213 -3.96 -2.99 7.50
N LEU A 214 -5.12 -2.48 7.12
CA LEU A 214 -6.33 -2.59 7.95
C LEU A 214 -6.86 -4.02 7.93
N ALA A 215 -7.02 -4.65 6.77
CA ALA A 215 -7.55 -6.01 6.63
C ALA A 215 -6.74 -7.03 7.45
N VAL A 216 -5.40 -6.98 7.41
CA VAL A 216 -4.53 -7.83 8.24
C VAL A 216 -4.84 -7.66 9.73
N LYS A 217 -5.04 -6.42 10.18
CA LYS A 217 -5.33 -6.13 11.59
C LYS A 217 -6.73 -6.57 12.00
N GLU A 218 -7.74 -6.34 11.15
CA GLU A 218 -9.14 -6.75 11.42
C GLU A 218 -9.26 -8.28 11.50
N VAL A 219 -8.66 -9.00 10.55
CA VAL A 219 -8.64 -10.47 10.56
C VAL A 219 -7.93 -11.01 11.80
N ALA A 220 -6.78 -10.42 12.17
CA ALA A 220 -6.05 -10.82 13.37
C ALA A 220 -6.85 -10.53 14.65
N ALA A 221 -7.42 -9.33 14.78
CA ALA A 221 -8.20 -8.93 15.94
C ALA A 221 -9.44 -9.82 16.15
N ALA A 222 -10.11 -10.21 15.07
CA ALA A 222 -11.26 -11.13 15.12
C ALA A 222 -10.90 -12.53 15.69
N GLN A 223 -9.60 -12.90 15.64
CA GLN A 223 -9.10 -14.17 16.18
C GLN A 223 -8.28 -13.98 17.48
N GLY A 224 -8.33 -12.79 18.09
CA GLY A 224 -7.62 -12.50 19.33
C GLY A 224 -6.09 -12.42 19.17
N VAL A 225 -5.61 -12.04 17.98
CA VAL A 225 -4.20 -11.91 17.63
C VAL A 225 -3.86 -10.43 17.36
N HIS A 226 -2.65 -10.02 17.70
CA HIS A 226 -2.14 -8.68 17.41
C HIS A 226 -1.26 -8.68 16.17
N ALA A 227 -1.70 -8.00 15.12
CA ALA A 227 -0.91 -7.80 13.90
C ALA A 227 -0.17 -6.45 13.94
N THR A 228 1.12 -6.44 13.57
CA THR A 228 1.93 -5.22 13.53
C THR A 228 2.81 -5.13 12.29
N PHE A 229 2.90 -3.93 11.74
CA PHE A 229 3.83 -3.54 10.67
C PHE A 229 5.03 -2.76 11.22
N MET A 230 5.34 -2.93 12.51
CA MET A 230 6.49 -2.31 13.14
C MET A 230 7.78 -2.80 12.48
N PRO A 231 8.68 -1.91 12.03
CA PRO A 231 9.87 -2.32 11.28
C PRO A 231 10.80 -3.30 12.03
N LYS A 232 10.93 -3.15 13.35
CA LYS A 232 11.78 -4.02 14.19
C LYS A 232 11.09 -4.28 15.53
N PRO A 233 10.10 -5.19 15.59
CA PRO A 233 9.40 -5.49 16.84
C PRO A 233 10.19 -6.40 17.78
N LEU A 234 11.08 -7.26 17.23
CA LEU A 234 11.92 -8.19 17.98
C LEU A 234 13.39 -7.87 17.76
N GLU A 235 14.19 -7.98 18.82
CA GLU A 235 15.66 -7.87 18.76
C GLU A 235 16.28 -9.19 18.30
N GLY A 236 17.39 -9.12 17.56
CA GLY A 236 18.19 -10.29 17.19
C GLY A 236 17.64 -11.13 16.03
N VAL A 237 16.50 -10.76 15.42
CA VAL A 237 15.92 -11.43 14.24
C VAL A 237 15.63 -10.41 13.12
N GLN A 238 15.20 -10.86 11.97
CA GLN A 238 14.79 -9.99 10.86
C GLN A 238 13.65 -9.04 11.28
N GLY A 239 13.55 -7.88 10.62
CA GLY A 239 12.47 -6.94 10.78
C GLY A 239 11.62 -6.87 9.52
N SER A 240 10.48 -6.17 9.61
CA SER A 240 9.53 -6.03 8.49
C SER A 240 9.95 -4.92 7.54
N GLY A 241 10.09 -5.27 6.26
CA GLY A 241 10.20 -4.36 5.12
C GLY A 241 8.87 -4.22 4.37
N MET A 242 8.83 -3.23 3.51
CA MET A 242 7.88 -3.15 2.40
C MET A 242 8.70 -2.83 1.16
N HIS A 243 9.04 -3.88 0.41
CA HIS A 243 9.81 -3.72 -0.81
C HIS A 243 8.87 -3.31 -1.95
N LEU A 244 9.30 -2.40 -2.79
CA LEU A 244 8.49 -1.92 -3.91
C LEU A 244 9.11 -2.39 -5.23
N HIS A 245 8.42 -3.28 -5.93
CA HIS A 245 8.71 -3.59 -7.32
C HIS A 245 8.12 -2.51 -8.22
N LEU A 246 8.98 -1.78 -8.92
CA LEU A 246 8.66 -0.60 -9.70
C LEU A 246 8.92 -0.86 -11.17
N SER A 247 8.00 -0.45 -12.03
CA SER A 247 8.14 -0.50 -13.48
C SER A 247 7.44 0.68 -14.15
N LEU A 248 7.98 1.12 -15.29
CA LEU A 248 7.37 2.12 -16.16
C LEU A 248 6.96 1.48 -17.47
N PHE A 249 5.79 1.85 -17.97
CA PHE A 249 5.27 1.41 -19.25
C PHE A 249 5.00 2.62 -20.15
N ASN A 250 5.27 2.47 -21.45
CA ASN A 250 4.91 3.51 -22.41
C ASN A 250 3.38 3.52 -22.60
N ASN A 251 2.75 4.70 -22.45
CA ASN A 251 1.30 4.83 -22.55
C ASN A 251 0.80 5.07 -23.99
N ASN A 252 1.43 4.43 -24.96
CA ASN A 252 1.10 4.53 -26.39
C ASN A 252 -0.09 3.66 -26.82
N GLY A 253 -0.87 3.14 -25.88
CA GLY A 253 -2.12 2.41 -26.11
C GLY A 253 -1.95 0.96 -26.56
N THR A 254 -0.76 0.39 -26.46
CA THR A 254 -0.51 -1.04 -26.70
C THR A 254 -0.23 -1.74 -25.38
N ASP A 255 -1.07 -2.70 -25.01
CA ASP A 255 -0.83 -3.61 -23.87
C ASP A 255 0.27 -4.66 -24.15
N ASP A 256 1.18 -4.38 -25.06
CA ASP A 256 2.22 -5.28 -25.48
C ASP A 256 3.40 -5.30 -24.48
N ALA A 257 3.99 -6.47 -24.30
CA ALA A 257 5.20 -6.67 -23.50
C ALA A 257 6.38 -5.74 -23.93
N SER A 258 6.38 -5.27 -25.17
CA SER A 258 7.31 -4.27 -25.71
C SER A 258 7.08 -2.87 -25.14
N SER A 259 5.98 -2.62 -24.41
CA SER A 259 5.67 -1.33 -23.80
C SER A 259 6.41 -1.07 -22.49
N ASN A 260 7.10 -2.07 -21.88
CA ASN A 260 7.89 -1.87 -20.67
C ASN A 260 9.10 -0.96 -20.94
N ALA A 261 9.04 0.26 -20.43
CA ALA A 261 10.07 1.28 -20.65
C ALA A 261 11.40 0.97 -19.95
N PHE A 262 11.43 -0.02 -19.04
CA PHE A 262 12.66 -0.44 -18.36
C PHE A 262 13.44 -1.51 -19.13
N TYR A 263 12.85 -2.16 -20.11
CA TYR A 263 13.48 -3.24 -20.84
C TYR A 263 14.35 -2.75 -22.01
N SER A 264 15.51 -3.38 -22.19
CA SER A 264 16.34 -3.30 -23.41
C SER A 264 17.01 -4.64 -23.69
N ALA A 265 16.81 -5.18 -24.89
CA ALA A 265 17.44 -6.43 -25.31
C ALA A 265 18.96 -6.33 -25.50
N ASP A 266 19.46 -5.14 -25.78
CA ASP A 266 20.87 -4.87 -26.13
C ASP A 266 21.75 -4.63 -24.89
N ASP A 267 21.16 -4.53 -23.70
CA ASP A 267 21.89 -4.28 -22.45
C ASP A 267 22.22 -5.61 -21.73
N ALA A 268 23.40 -5.69 -21.13
CA ALA A 268 23.87 -6.87 -20.39
C ALA A 268 22.95 -7.30 -19.22
N TYR A 269 22.21 -6.35 -18.67
CA TYR A 269 21.23 -6.57 -17.59
C TYR A 269 19.78 -6.46 -18.05
N ASN A 270 19.56 -6.30 -19.36
CA ASN A 270 18.27 -6.03 -19.98
C ASN A 270 17.61 -4.73 -19.48
N LEU A 271 18.40 -3.72 -19.09
CA LEU A 271 17.94 -2.43 -18.60
C LEU A 271 18.09 -1.35 -19.67
N SER A 272 17.01 -0.65 -19.93
CA SER A 272 17.02 0.53 -20.80
C SER A 272 17.73 1.73 -20.11
N ASP A 273 18.03 2.76 -20.90
CA ASP A 273 18.51 4.03 -20.36
C ASP A 273 17.48 4.69 -19.42
N THR A 274 16.19 4.50 -19.67
CA THR A 274 15.11 4.96 -18.77
C THR A 274 15.22 4.28 -17.41
N ALA A 275 15.39 2.97 -17.36
CA ALA A 275 15.57 2.23 -16.10
C ALA A 275 16.82 2.71 -15.34
N LYS A 276 17.95 2.87 -16.04
CA LYS A 276 19.21 3.34 -15.44
C LYS A 276 19.09 4.74 -14.87
N LYS A 277 18.44 5.66 -15.59
CA LYS A 277 18.18 7.04 -15.13
C LYS A 277 17.23 7.06 -13.93
N PHE A 278 16.20 6.22 -13.95
CA PHE A 278 15.26 6.09 -12.83
C PHE A 278 15.97 5.58 -11.57
N MET A 279 16.78 4.51 -11.68
CA MET A 279 17.61 4.00 -10.58
C MET A 279 18.59 5.07 -10.06
N ALA A 280 19.25 5.79 -10.96
CA ALA A 280 20.18 6.85 -10.59
C ALA A 280 19.48 7.96 -9.79
N GLY A 281 18.25 8.33 -10.17
CA GLY A 281 17.42 9.28 -9.43
C GLY A 281 17.08 8.79 -8.03
N LEU A 282 16.65 7.54 -7.88
CA LEU A 282 16.36 6.93 -6.58
C LEU A 282 17.62 6.90 -5.68
N LEU A 283 18.77 6.51 -6.21
CA LEU A 283 20.03 6.49 -5.45
C LEU A 283 20.49 7.89 -5.06
N PHE A 284 20.35 8.87 -5.95
CA PHE A 284 20.72 10.26 -5.69
C PHE A 284 19.89 10.88 -4.57
N HIS A 285 18.58 10.61 -4.57
CA HIS A 285 17.64 11.13 -3.59
C HIS A 285 17.38 10.20 -2.39
N ALA A 286 18.15 9.12 -2.25
CA ALA A 286 17.91 8.08 -1.21
C ALA A 286 17.84 8.66 0.20
N SER A 287 18.73 9.61 0.54
CA SER A 287 18.74 10.25 1.87
C SER A 287 17.50 11.10 2.15
N GLU A 288 16.94 11.74 1.11
CA GLU A 288 15.71 12.53 1.20
C GLU A 288 14.49 11.62 1.29
N ILE A 289 14.44 10.57 0.44
CA ILE A 289 13.37 9.57 0.40
C ILE A 289 13.27 8.85 1.75
N THR A 290 14.40 8.50 2.38
CA THR A 290 14.46 7.81 3.67
C THR A 290 13.73 8.59 4.79
N ALA A 291 13.70 9.91 4.76
CA ALA A 291 12.95 10.71 5.73
C ALA A 291 11.44 10.40 5.71
N ILE A 292 10.92 9.93 4.57
CA ILE A 292 9.51 9.55 4.40
C ILE A 292 9.31 8.04 4.55
N THR A 293 10.18 7.23 3.93
CA THR A 293 10.02 5.76 3.91
C THR A 293 10.49 5.08 5.20
N ASN A 294 11.34 5.74 5.99
CA ASN A 294 11.86 5.25 7.27
C ASN A 294 11.69 6.33 8.36
N GLN A 295 10.45 6.80 8.55
CA GLN A 295 10.11 7.98 9.34
C GLN A 295 10.15 7.78 10.87
N THR A 296 10.34 6.55 11.37
CA THR A 296 10.33 6.28 12.82
C THR A 296 11.72 5.89 13.31
N VAL A 297 12.00 6.12 14.59
CA VAL A 297 13.23 5.62 15.26
C VAL A 297 13.36 4.11 15.10
N ASN A 298 12.24 3.39 15.17
CA ASN A 298 12.22 1.94 15.01
C ASN A 298 12.62 1.49 13.60
N SER A 299 12.34 2.28 12.55
CA SER A 299 12.78 2.00 11.18
C SER A 299 14.29 1.81 11.09
N TYR A 300 15.06 2.65 11.77
CA TYR A 300 16.54 2.56 11.79
C TYR A 300 17.09 1.39 12.61
N LYS A 301 16.29 0.79 13.50
CA LYS A 301 16.65 -0.47 14.17
C LYS A 301 16.59 -1.68 13.23
N ARG A 302 15.79 -1.60 12.14
CA ARG A 302 15.77 -2.60 11.06
C ARG A 302 16.99 -2.46 10.15
N LEU A 303 17.41 -1.25 9.83
CA LEU A 303 18.47 -0.96 8.84
C LEU A 303 19.86 -1.21 9.41
N VAL A 304 20.15 -2.45 9.78
CA VAL A 304 21.43 -2.91 10.36
C VAL A 304 21.99 -4.10 9.56
N PRO A 305 23.32 -4.25 9.47
CA PRO A 305 23.94 -5.34 8.72
C PRO A 305 23.53 -6.73 9.25
N GLY A 306 23.39 -7.70 8.34
CA GLY A 306 23.16 -9.11 8.69
C GLY A 306 21.69 -9.52 8.80
N PHE A 307 20.73 -8.62 8.57
CA PHE A 307 19.30 -8.90 8.67
C PHE A 307 18.51 -8.57 7.38
N GLU A 308 19.10 -8.81 6.22
CA GLU A 308 18.50 -8.61 4.89
C GLU A 308 17.92 -7.19 4.63
N ALA A 309 18.34 -6.20 5.40
CA ALA A 309 17.95 -4.81 5.24
C ALA A 309 19.02 -4.01 4.45
N PRO A 310 18.63 -3.02 3.64
CA PRO A 310 19.58 -2.18 2.94
C PRO A 310 20.30 -1.23 3.91
N VAL A 311 21.63 -1.32 3.93
CA VAL A 311 22.47 -0.45 4.77
C VAL A 311 23.39 0.45 3.95
N HIS A 312 23.39 0.29 2.63
CA HIS A 312 24.20 1.07 1.69
C HIS A 312 23.35 1.58 0.54
N VAL A 313 23.58 2.83 0.16
CA VAL A 313 22.99 3.43 -1.05
C VAL A 313 23.70 2.87 -2.27
N SER A 314 23.24 1.72 -2.71
CA SER A 314 23.82 0.97 -3.83
C SER A 314 22.75 0.18 -4.57
N TRP A 315 23.08 -0.31 -5.76
CA TRP A 315 22.24 -1.24 -6.48
C TRP A 315 23.00 -2.55 -6.79
N ALA A 316 22.26 -3.63 -6.90
CA ALA A 316 22.82 -4.93 -7.24
C ALA A 316 21.80 -5.79 -7.99
N ARG A 317 22.29 -6.81 -8.72
CA ARG A 317 21.45 -7.80 -9.40
C ARG A 317 21.07 -8.97 -8.49
N ASN A 318 22.03 -9.47 -7.73
CA ASN A 318 21.89 -10.69 -6.94
C ASN A 318 22.06 -10.47 -5.42
N ASN A 319 22.45 -9.29 -5.00
CA ASN A 319 22.63 -8.97 -3.58
C ASN A 319 21.36 -8.34 -3.00
N ARG A 320 20.79 -8.97 -2.00
CA ARG A 320 19.60 -8.50 -1.30
C ARG A 320 19.88 -7.39 -0.26
N SER A 321 21.16 -7.07 -0.01
CA SER A 321 21.54 -5.98 0.90
C SER A 321 21.68 -4.61 0.23
N GLY A 322 21.53 -4.52 -1.10
CA GLY A 322 21.50 -3.26 -1.83
C GLY A 322 20.16 -2.56 -1.69
N LEU A 323 20.15 -1.22 -1.67
CA LEU A 323 18.92 -0.42 -1.63
C LEU A 323 18.04 -0.67 -2.85
N ILE A 324 18.67 -0.87 -4.01
CA ILE A 324 17.97 -1.24 -5.24
C ILE A 324 18.46 -2.62 -5.70
N ARG A 325 17.54 -3.55 -5.85
CA ARG A 325 17.77 -4.83 -6.49
C ARG A 325 17.17 -4.81 -7.91
N VAL A 326 17.88 -5.40 -8.86
CA VAL A 326 17.37 -5.65 -10.20
C VAL A 326 17.10 -7.15 -10.34
N PRO A 327 15.86 -7.60 -10.15
CA PRO A 327 15.52 -9.02 -10.30
C PRO A 327 15.81 -9.53 -11.71
N VAL A 328 16.28 -10.78 -11.82
CA VAL A 328 16.47 -11.41 -13.12
C VAL A 328 15.11 -11.76 -13.72
N PRO A 329 14.70 -11.18 -14.85
CA PRO A 329 13.42 -11.52 -15.46
C PRO A 329 13.44 -12.99 -15.92
N LYS A 330 12.28 -13.64 -15.88
CA LYS A 330 12.13 -14.96 -16.50
C LYS A 330 12.48 -14.84 -17.98
N ARG A 331 13.22 -15.83 -18.52
CA ARG A 331 13.57 -15.86 -19.95
C ARG A 331 12.29 -15.71 -20.79
N ALA A 332 12.35 -14.85 -21.81
CA ALA A 332 11.27 -14.56 -22.75
C ALA A 332 10.08 -13.72 -22.19
N ASN A 333 10.23 -13.03 -21.07
CA ASN A 333 9.21 -12.07 -20.61
C ASN A 333 9.80 -10.66 -20.36
N PRO A 334 9.99 -9.85 -21.42
CA PRO A 334 10.45 -8.45 -21.27
C PRO A 334 9.55 -7.59 -20.39
N SER A 335 8.24 -7.85 -20.39
CA SER A 335 7.28 -7.09 -19.58
C SER A 335 7.51 -7.24 -18.07
N ALA A 336 8.20 -8.30 -17.63
CA ALA A 336 8.53 -8.53 -16.23
C ALA A 336 9.78 -7.77 -15.75
N THR A 337 10.40 -6.93 -16.60
CA THR A 337 11.54 -6.10 -16.19
C THR A 337 11.12 -5.06 -15.19
N ARG A 338 11.74 -5.08 -14.02
CA ARG A 338 11.42 -4.20 -12.90
C ARG A 338 12.65 -3.94 -12.05
N ILE A 339 12.58 -2.94 -11.23
CA ILE A 339 13.53 -2.70 -10.13
C ILE A 339 12.79 -2.88 -8.81
N GLU A 340 13.50 -3.33 -7.80
CA GLU A 340 12.99 -3.46 -6.44
C GLU A 340 13.71 -2.43 -5.56
N TYR A 341 12.95 -1.54 -4.95
CA TYR A 341 13.41 -0.60 -3.92
C TYR A 341 13.08 -1.21 -2.55
N ARG A 342 14.11 -1.35 -1.70
CA ARG A 342 14.03 -2.11 -0.44
C ARG A 342 14.05 -1.22 0.80
#